data_e4f773d6ac567a104c4f1630159821bf
#
_entry.id   e4f773d6ac567a104c4f1630159821bf
#
_cell.length_a   1.000
_cell.length_b   1.000
_cell.length_c   1.000
_cell.angle_alpha   90.00
_cell.angle_beta   90.00
_cell.angle_gamma   90.00
#
_symmetry.space_group_name_H-M   'P 1'
#
loop_
_entity.id
_entity.type
_entity.pdbx_description
1 polymer ?
#
loop_
_entity_poly.entity_id
_entity_poly.type
_entity_poly.pdbx_seq_one_letter_code
_entity_poly.pdbx_strand_id
1 'polypeptide(L)'
;VASKEFKSFKDLLGGGKPAPQQEGEIRLSGDLAKRAEDAPLSEALVGGGARERIGRRPPSFGGMEHGPERYKDVESEEMGVLASFRVRTVFPGDVLREVGQLPPDPSEEDKQGRLDLRGELIYTIDGSDAKDYDDAISIKLLPDDAYEVGVHIADVSHYVRKGTALDDEALARATSVYLADQVVPMLPEQLSNNLCSLVGGRDRLAYSVLMVFDKKGQRTSATVSKSVIRSVRRNTYKDVQDLLDGVLTDATLEMEFLRESLEHFRKWTLLQQNLRDKKGSMR
;
A
#
# COMPACT_ATOMS: atom_id res chain seq x y z
N VAL A 1 -28.49 -0.34 17.02
CA VAL A 1 -27.73 0.52 16.10
C VAL A 1 -26.73 -0.41 15.42
N ALA A 2 -26.92 -0.65 14.13
CA ALA A 2 -26.07 -1.57 13.40
C ALA A 2 -24.64 -1.02 13.29
N SER A 3 -23.67 -1.76 13.81
CA SER A 3 -22.25 -1.50 13.62
C SER A 3 -21.91 -1.59 12.13
N LYS A 4 -21.45 -0.51 11.53
CA LYS A 4 -20.90 -0.53 10.18
C LYS A 4 -19.48 -1.07 10.25
N GLU A 5 -19.26 -2.27 9.74
CA GLU A 5 -17.93 -2.80 9.49
C GLU A 5 -17.24 -1.98 8.39
N PHE A 6 -16.07 -1.43 8.71
CA PHE A 6 -15.20 -0.77 7.74
C PHE A 6 -14.29 -1.83 7.11
N LYS A 7 -14.34 -1.96 5.79
CA LYS A 7 -13.58 -2.98 5.04
C LYS A 7 -12.22 -2.51 4.52
N SER A 8 -11.90 -1.21 4.61
CA SER A 8 -10.61 -0.67 4.20
C SER A 8 -10.35 0.72 4.79
N PHE A 9 -9.08 1.13 4.83
CA PHE A 9 -8.68 2.51 5.16
C PHE A 9 -9.33 3.55 4.21
N LYS A 10 -9.65 3.17 2.98
CA LYS A 10 -10.46 3.96 2.04
C LYS A 10 -11.87 4.23 2.59
N ASP A 11 -12.46 3.28 3.30
CA ASP A 11 -13.80 3.44 3.87
C ASP A 11 -13.78 4.36 5.10
N LEU A 12 -12.67 4.33 5.85
CA LEU A 12 -12.42 5.26 6.96
C LEU A 12 -12.22 6.70 6.46
N LEU A 13 -11.64 6.86 5.27
CA LEU A 13 -11.37 8.16 4.63
C LEU A 13 -12.49 8.61 3.68
N GLY A 14 -13.57 7.83 3.50
CA GLY A 14 -14.72 8.17 2.65
C GLY A 14 -14.36 8.15 1.16
N GLY A 15 -14.52 7.00 0.50
CA GLY A 15 -14.23 6.83 -0.92
C GLY A 15 -15.11 7.70 -1.82
N GLY A 16 -14.57 8.82 -2.31
CA GLY A 16 -15.17 9.68 -3.34
C GLY A 16 -14.15 9.94 -4.46
N LYS A 17 -14.63 10.02 -5.70
CA LYS A 17 -13.81 10.41 -6.86
C LYS A 17 -13.24 11.82 -6.67
N PRO A 18 -12.02 12.12 -7.13
CA PRO A 18 -11.41 13.44 -6.95
C PRO A 18 -12.17 14.50 -7.76
N ALA A 19 -12.52 15.61 -7.08
CA ALA A 19 -12.89 16.85 -7.73
C ALA A 19 -11.64 17.58 -8.26
N PRO A 20 -11.73 18.48 -9.25
CA PRO A 20 -10.60 19.12 -9.88
C PRO A 20 -9.77 19.91 -8.87
N GLN A 21 -8.45 19.69 -8.92
CA GLN A 21 -7.46 20.28 -8.04
C GLN A 21 -7.34 21.79 -8.29
N GLN A 22 -7.46 22.58 -7.22
CA GLN A 22 -6.80 23.88 -7.16
C GLN A 22 -5.38 23.65 -6.66
N GLU A 23 -4.43 24.10 -7.47
CA GLU A 23 -3.00 23.90 -7.30
C GLU A 23 -2.47 24.51 -6.01
N GLY A 24 -1.98 23.66 -5.12
CA GLY A 24 -0.98 24.04 -4.12
C GLY A 24 0.36 23.45 -4.58
N GLU A 25 1.32 24.29 -4.88
CA GLU A 25 2.64 23.93 -5.38
C GLU A 25 3.29 22.81 -4.55
N ILE A 26 3.47 21.66 -5.15
CA ILE A 26 4.39 20.62 -4.67
C ILE A 26 5.76 21.01 -5.21
N ARG A 27 6.66 21.49 -4.36
CA ARG A 27 8.08 21.69 -4.74
C ARG A 27 8.75 20.34 -4.87
N LEU A 28 8.86 19.86 -6.09
CA LEU A 28 9.76 18.76 -6.46
C LEU A 28 11.19 19.31 -6.54
N SER A 29 12.18 18.54 -6.08
CA SER A 29 13.60 18.89 -6.23
C SER A 29 13.95 19.04 -7.72
N GLY A 30 14.76 20.05 -8.05
CA GLY A 30 14.93 20.67 -9.36
C GLY A 30 15.16 19.82 -10.60
N ASP A 31 15.53 18.52 -10.51
CA ASP A 31 15.77 17.66 -11.68
C ASP A 31 14.52 16.90 -12.17
N LEU A 32 13.51 16.72 -11.33
CA LEU A 32 12.25 16.08 -11.71
C LEU A 32 11.26 17.08 -12.32
N ALA A 33 11.34 18.37 -11.94
CA ALA A 33 10.47 19.41 -12.48
C ALA A 33 10.76 19.69 -13.97
N LYS A 34 12.02 19.69 -14.40
CA LYS A 34 12.41 19.94 -15.80
C LYS A 34 12.00 18.83 -16.79
N ARG A 35 11.80 17.60 -16.31
CA ARG A 35 11.35 16.48 -17.17
C ARG A 35 9.85 16.43 -17.38
N ALA A 36 9.07 17.12 -16.55
CA ALA A 36 7.60 17.12 -16.66
C ALA A 36 7.06 18.21 -17.59
N GLU A 37 7.86 19.27 -17.85
CA GLU A 37 7.42 20.41 -18.69
C GLU A 37 7.59 20.19 -20.19
N ASP A 38 8.50 19.27 -20.63
CA ASP A 38 8.90 19.15 -22.02
C ASP A 38 8.33 17.93 -22.78
N ALA A 39 7.53 17.05 -22.13
CA ALA A 39 6.98 15.87 -22.79
C ALA A 39 5.45 15.95 -22.90
N PRO A 40 4.87 15.83 -24.13
CA PRO A 40 3.43 15.69 -24.29
C PRO A 40 2.96 14.42 -23.57
N LEU A 41 1.86 14.50 -22.82
CA LEU A 41 1.27 13.43 -22.00
C LEU A 41 1.09 12.07 -22.72
N SER A 42 1.05 12.08 -24.05
CA SER A 42 1.00 10.87 -24.89
C SER A 42 2.32 10.11 -24.99
N GLU A 43 3.47 10.75 -24.79
CA GLU A 43 4.80 10.11 -24.86
C GLU A 43 5.30 9.62 -23.49
N ALA A 44 4.84 10.20 -22.39
CA ALA A 44 5.20 9.78 -21.04
C ALA A 44 4.64 8.39 -20.66
N LEU A 45 3.54 7.96 -21.31
CA LEU A 45 2.92 6.64 -21.13
C LEU A 45 3.44 5.57 -22.09
N VAL A 46 4.21 5.96 -23.12
CA VAL A 46 4.76 5.02 -24.13
C VAL A 46 6.25 5.27 -24.27
N GLY A 47 7.02 4.89 -23.27
CA GLY A 47 8.48 4.80 -23.41
C GLY A 47 8.81 3.86 -24.57
N GLY A 48 9.69 4.30 -25.51
CA GLY A 48 10.02 3.62 -26.78
C GLY A 48 10.51 2.17 -26.70
N GLY A 49 10.61 1.56 -25.53
CA GLY A 49 10.84 0.13 -25.32
C GLY A 49 9.58 -0.74 -25.26
N ALA A 50 8.40 -0.15 -25.10
CA ALA A 50 7.15 -0.92 -24.98
C ALA A 50 6.67 -1.48 -26.33
N ARG A 51 6.99 -0.83 -27.46
CA ARG A 51 6.56 -1.29 -28.79
C ARG A 51 7.25 -2.57 -29.27
N GLU A 52 8.50 -2.82 -28.89
CA GLU A 52 9.19 -4.08 -29.23
C GLU A 52 8.75 -5.25 -28.33
N ARG A 53 8.22 -4.97 -27.12
CA ARG A 53 7.79 -6.01 -26.17
C ARG A 53 6.38 -6.54 -26.45
N ILE A 54 5.50 -5.76 -27.08
CA ILE A 54 4.13 -6.17 -27.44
C ILE A 54 4.13 -7.27 -28.53
N GLY A 55 5.22 -7.42 -29.30
CA GLY A 55 5.36 -8.47 -30.30
C GLY A 55 5.83 -9.83 -29.80
N ARG A 56 6.28 -9.95 -28.55
CA ARG A 56 6.57 -11.27 -27.96
C ARG A 56 5.26 -11.89 -27.53
N ARG A 57 4.82 -12.96 -28.21
CA ARG A 57 3.76 -13.84 -27.72
C ARG A 57 4.05 -14.12 -26.24
N PRO A 58 3.09 -13.93 -25.32
CA PRO A 58 3.27 -14.39 -23.95
C PRO A 58 3.70 -15.85 -24.01
N PRO A 59 4.64 -16.30 -23.17
CA PRO A 59 5.05 -17.68 -23.13
C PRO A 59 3.79 -18.53 -23.07
N SER A 60 3.66 -19.47 -24.01
CA SER A 60 2.55 -20.41 -24.03
C SER A 60 2.44 -21.03 -22.62
N PHE A 61 1.27 -21.06 -22.06
CA PHE A 61 0.99 -21.79 -20.83
C PHE A 61 1.56 -23.20 -21.00
N GLY A 62 2.74 -23.44 -20.44
CA GLY A 62 3.35 -24.74 -20.45
C GLY A 62 2.48 -25.71 -19.65
N GLY A 63 1.79 -26.61 -20.33
CA GLY A 63 1.36 -27.85 -19.75
C GLY A 63 0.03 -27.91 -19.04
N MET A 64 -0.96 -27.07 -19.36
CA MET A 64 -2.35 -27.35 -19.00
C MET A 64 -3.14 -27.80 -20.24
N GLU A 65 -2.87 -29.01 -20.72
CA GLU A 65 -3.84 -29.78 -21.52
C GLU A 65 -4.94 -30.30 -20.57
N HIS A 66 -5.85 -29.44 -20.15
CA HIS A 66 -7.07 -29.85 -19.45
C HIS A 66 -8.26 -29.41 -20.28
N GLY A 67 -8.85 -30.39 -20.92
CA GLY A 67 -10.10 -30.21 -21.64
C GLY A 67 -11.28 -29.84 -20.71
N PRO A 68 -12.40 -29.35 -21.27
CA PRO A 68 -13.51 -28.73 -20.53
C PRO A 68 -14.26 -29.64 -19.55
N GLU A 69 -13.94 -30.93 -19.47
CA GLU A 69 -14.66 -31.87 -18.62
C GLU A 69 -14.18 -31.97 -17.16
N ARG A 70 -13.07 -31.29 -16.78
CA ARG A 70 -12.51 -31.37 -15.43
C ARG A 70 -12.95 -30.24 -14.47
N TYR A 71 -13.76 -29.33 -14.94
CA TYR A 71 -14.21 -28.17 -14.15
C TYR A 71 -15.59 -28.46 -13.52
N LYS A 72 -15.64 -29.35 -12.52
CA LYS A 72 -16.89 -29.73 -11.84
C LYS A 72 -17.01 -29.32 -10.38
N ASP A 73 -15.97 -28.66 -9.84
CA ASP A 73 -15.94 -28.15 -8.50
C ASP A 73 -15.62 -26.64 -8.49
N VAL A 74 -15.76 -25.98 -7.35
CA VAL A 74 -15.60 -24.53 -7.21
C VAL A 74 -14.18 -24.09 -7.60
N GLU A 75 -13.15 -24.87 -7.21
CA GLU A 75 -11.75 -24.58 -7.60
C GLU A 75 -11.57 -24.60 -9.12
N SER A 76 -12.28 -25.48 -9.82
CA SER A 76 -12.22 -25.55 -11.27
C SER A 76 -12.96 -24.41 -11.95
N GLU A 77 -14.04 -23.90 -11.37
CA GLU A 77 -14.74 -22.71 -11.89
C GLU A 77 -13.87 -21.45 -11.77
N GLU A 78 -13.23 -21.25 -10.62
CA GLU A 78 -12.30 -20.14 -10.41
C GLU A 78 -11.10 -20.19 -11.37
N MET A 79 -10.49 -21.37 -11.53
CA MET A 79 -9.42 -21.58 -12.51
C MET A 79 -9.91 -21.33 -13.94
N GLY A 80 -11.14 -21.70 -14.27
CA GLY A 80 -11.78 -21.40 -15.55
C GLY A 80 -11.92 -19.90 -15.78
N VAL A 81 -12.34 -19.15 -14.76
CA VAL A 81 -12.43 -17.68 -14.80
C VAL A 81 -11.05 -17.08 -15.00
N LEU A 82 -10.06 -17.46 -14.17
CA LEU A 82 -8.69 -16.98 -14.29
C LEU A 82 -8.09 -17.22 -15.69
N ALA A 83 -8.33 -18.40 -16.25
CA ALA A 83 -7.88 -18.75 -17.59
C ALA A 83 -8.57 -17.91 -18.68
N SER A 84 -9.88 -17.65 -18.55
CA SER A 84 -10.65 -16.83 -19.50
C SER A 84 -10.15 -15.40 -19.57
N PHE A 85 -9.71 -14.84 -18.44
CA PHE A 85 -9.09 -13.52 -18.35
C PHE A 85 -7.56 -13.53 -18.55
N ARG A 86 -6.98 -14.72 -18.86
CA ARG A 86 -5.53 -14.91 -19.04
C ARG A 86 -4.70 -14.44 -17.84
N VAL A 87 -5.24 -14.62 -16.63
CA VAL A 87 -4.53 -14.29 -15.39
C VAL A 87 -3.32 -15.21 -15.23
N ARG A 88 -2.17 -14.63 -14.93
CA ARG A 88 -0.90 -15.35 -14.73
C ARG A 88 -0.85 -15.88 -13.30
N THR A 89 -1.10 -17.17 -13.11
CA THR A 89 -1.19 -17.80 -11.78
C THR A 89 0.16 -18.31 -11.26
N VAL A 90 1.15 -18.53 -12.14
CA VAL A 90 2.46 -19.07 -11.79
C VAL A 90 3.55 -18.06 -12.12
N PHE A 91 4.50 -17.86 -11.21
CA PHE A 91 5.67 -17.02 -11.45
C PHE A 91 6.72 -17.77 -12.29
N PRO A 92 7.32 -17.11 -13.28
CA PRO A 92 8.44 -17.68 -14.04
C PRO A 92 9.65 -18.00 -13.16
N GLY A 93 10.44 -19.00 -13.55
CA GLY A 93 11.59 -19.46 -12.77
C GLY A 93 12.72 -18.45 -12.62
N ASP A 94 12.87 -17.49 -13.57
CA ASP A 94 13.81 -16.37 -13.48
C ASP A 94 13.37 -15.36 -12.42
N VAL A 95 12.08 -15.04 -12.33
CA VAL A 95 11.51 -14.21 -11.27
C VAL A 95 11.75 -14.83 -9.89
N LEU A 96 11.47 -16.13 -9.74
CA LEU A 96 11.68 -16.84 -8.47
C LEU A 96 13.16 -16.88 -8.07
N ARG A 97 14.07 -17.02 -9.04
CA ARG A 97 15.51 -16.93 -8.77
C ARG A 97 15.95 -15.54 -8.35
N GLU A 98 15.42 -14.49 -8.99
CA GLU A 98 15.71 -13.10 -8.62
C GLU A 98 15.26 -12.80 -7.19
N VAL A 99 14.03 -13.14 -6.85
CA VAL A 99 13.49 -12.95 -5.50
C VAL A 99 14.24 -13.80 -4.46
N GLY A 100 14.62 -15.03 -4.82
CA GLY A 100 15.39 -15.93 -3.94
C GLY A 100 16.79 -15.42 -3.57
N GLN A 101 17.32 -14.42 -4.29
CA GLN A 101 18.60 -13.76 -3.99
C GLN A 101 18.43 -12.56 -3.04
N LEU A 102 17.22 -12.09 -2.82
CA LEU A 102 16.98 -10.98 -1.90
C LEU A 102 17.18 -11.42 -0.44
N PRO A 103 17.81 -10.57 0.39
CA PRO A 103 17.94 -10.85 1.81
C PRO A 103 16.57 -10.86 2.50
N PRO A 104 16.42 -11.53 3.66
CA PRO A 104 15.13 -11.60 4.37
C PRO A 104 14.71 -10.26 5.01
N ASP A 105 15.66 -9.36 5.24
CA ASP A 105 15.47 -8.02 5.80
C ASP A 105 16.38 -7.02 5.06
N PRO A 106 16.07 -5.73 5.03
CA PRO A 106 16.92 -4.72 4.42
C PRO A 106 18.28 -4.64 5.13
N SER A 107 19.35 -4.57 4.34
CA SER A 107 20.72 -4.43 4.85
C SER A 107 20.95 -3.03 5.46
N GLU A 108 22.04 -2.87 6.20
CA GLU A 108 22.43 -1.55 6.72
C GLU A 108 22.78 -0.57 5.58
N GLU A 109 23.25 -1.07 4.44
CA GLU A 109 23.53 -0.27 3.25
C GLU A 109 22.22 0.27 2.63
N ASP A 110 21.17 -0.56 2.56
CA ASP A 110 19.85 -0.16 2.06
C ASP A 110 19.21 0.96 2.90
N LYS A 111 19.58 1.06 4.17
CA LYS A 111 19.09 2.06 5.13
C LYS A 111 19.84 3.39 5.04
N GLN A 112 21.02 3.42 4.45
CA GLN A 112 21.85 4.63 4.38
C GLN A 112 21.16 5.74 3.57
N GLY A 113 21.25 6.99 4.10
CA GLY A 113 20.65 8.16 3.44
C GLY A 113 19.14 8.24 3.51
N ARG A 114 18.47 7.30 4.20
CA ARG A 114 17.03 7.32 4.47
C ARG A 114 16.74 8.04 5.79
N LEU A 115 15.57 8.65 5.88
CA LEU A 115 15.06 9.22 7.13
C LEU A 115 14.78 8.08 8.11
N ASP A 116 15.43 8.10 9.28
CA ASP A 116 15.20 7.09 10.32
C ASP A 116 13.97 7.45 11.16
N LEU A 117 12.91 6.68 10.99
CA LEU A 117 11.65 6.80 11.72
C LEU A 117 11.37 5.58 12.62
N ARG A 118 12.38 4.74 12.89
CA ARG A 118 12.22 3.51 13.70
C ARG A 118 11.84 3.77 15.15
N GLY A 119 12.11 4.98 15.65
CA GLY A 119 11.72 5.41 16.99
C GLY A 119 10.31 6.02 17.07
N GLU A 120 9.62 6.17 15.95
CA GLU A 120 8.29 6.76 15.89
C GLU A 120 7.21 5.72 16.19
N LEU A 121 6.07 6.17 16.75
CA LEU A 121 4.91 5.33 16.99
C LEU A 121 4.16 5.10 15.66
N ILE A 122 4.65 4.14 14.88
CA ILE A 122 4.12 3.76 13.57
C ILE A 122 3.43 2.40 13.70
N TYR A 123 2.25 2.24 13.12
CA TYR A 123 1.48 0.99 13.16
C TYR A 123 0.63 0.82 11.90
N THR A 124 0.24 -0.43 11.60
CA THR A 124 -0.69 -0.75 10.51
C THR A 124 -2.08 -1.03 11.06
N ILE A 125 -3.13 -0.82 10.24
CA ILE A 125 -4.53 -1.15 10.55
C ILE A 125 -5.15 -1.79 9.31
N ASP A 126 -5.39 -3.09 9.36
CA ASP A 126 -5.76 -3.90 8.20
C ASP A 126 -6.94 -4.84 8.50
N GLY A 127 -7.41 -5.56 7.48
CA GLY A 127 -8.32 -6.69 7.68
C GLY A 127 -7.67 -7.81 8.48
N SER A 128 -8.47 -8.64 9.14
CA SER A 128 -7.97 -9.76 9.95
C SER A 128 -7.17 -10.79 9.16
N ASP A 129 -7.47 -10.94 7.88
CA ASP A 129 -6.92 -11.88 6.92
C ASP A 129 -5.76 -11.30 6.09
N ALA A 130 -5.49 -10.00 6.16
CA ALA A 130 -4.39 -9.36 5.43
C ALA A 130 -3.03 -9.89 5.86
N LYS A 131 -2.12 -10.05 4.89
CA LYS A 131 -0.72 -10.44 5.07
C LYS A 131 0.26 -9.46 4.43
N ASP A 132 -0.22 -8.65 3.51
CA ASP A 132 0.46 -7.63 2.73
C ASP A 132 0.12 -6.24 3.30
N TYR A 133 0.93 -5.78 4.26
CA TYR A 133 0.74 -4.49 4.90
C TYR A 133 1.49 -3.43 4.11
N ASP A 134 0.83 -2.84 3.12
CA ASP A 134 1.43 -1.88 2.19
C ASP A 134 1.58 -0.49 2.79
N ASP A 135 0.73 -0.15 3.77
CA ASP A 135 0.72 1.16 4.41
C ASP A 135 0.72 1.08 5.95
N ALA A 136 1.38 2.06 6.55
CA ALA A 136 1.39 2.29 7.98
C ALA A 136 1.19 3.79 8.25
N ILE A 137 0.74 4.10 9.47
CA ILE A 137 0.41 5.45 9.87
C ILE A 137 1.09 5.83 11.18
N SER A 138 1.28 7.13 11.35
CA SER A 138 1.65 7.75 12.62
C SER A 138 0.93 9.08 12.79
N ILE A 139 0.70 9.48 14.04
CA ILE A 139 0.17 10.81 14.36
C ILE A 139 0.82 11.33 15.64
N LYS A 140 1.15 12.62 15.64
CA LYS A 140 1.63 13.35 16.80
C LYS A 140 0.79 14.60 17.01
N LEU A 141 0.39 14.87 18.25
CA LEU A 141 -0.13 16.17 18.63
C LEU A 141 1.04 17.14 18.76
N LEU A 142 0.95 18.27 18.07
CA LEU A 142 1.92 19.37 18.12
C LEU A 142 1.34 20.53 18.95
N PRO A 143 2.16 21.57 19.31
CA PRO A 143 1.66 22.79 19.92
C PRO A 143 0.51 23.42 19.11
N ASP A 144 -0.33 24.20 19.78
CA ASP A 144 -1.49 24.89 19.19
C ASP A 144 -2.57 23.99 18.58
N ASP A 145 -2.70 22.76 19.10
CA ASP A 145 -3.63 21.73 18.62
C ASP A 145 -3.42 21.36 17.15
N ALA A 146 -2.22 21.49 16.66
CA ALA A 146 -1.81 21.02 15.35
C ALA A 146 -1.48 19.52 15.38
N TYR A 147 -1.53 18.84 14.23
CA TYR A 147 -1.18 17.43 14.09
C TYR A 147 -0.09 17.24 13.04
N GLU A 148 0.92 16.44 13.35
CA GLU A 148 1.75 15.82 12.33
C GLU A 148 1.20 14.42 12.06
N VAL A 149 0.81 14.19 10.81
CA VAL A 149 0.30 12.90 10.32
C VAL A 149 1.32 12.31 9.37
N GLY A 150 1.79 11.11 9.67
CA GLY A 150 2.66 10.32 8.81
C GLY A 150 1.88 9.24 8.08
N VAL A 151 2.13 9.11 6.78
CA VAL A 151 1.71 7.98 5.96
C VAL A 151 2.97 7.34 5.39
N HIS A 152 3.14 6.05 5.63
CA HIS A 152 4.34 5.31 5.30
C HIS A 152 3.95 4.18 4.37
N ILE A 153 4.42 4.25 3.11
CA ILE A 153 4.12 3.25 2.08
C ILE A 153 5.37 2.41 1.84
N ALA A 154 5.21 1.10 1.74
CA ALA A 154 6.31 0.19 1.44
C ALA A 154 7.09 0.62 0.18
N ASP A 155 8.43 0.70 0.27
CA ASP A 155 9.30 1.05 -0.87
C ASP A 155 9.53 -0.17 -1.77
N VAL A 156 8.47 -0.61 -2.45
CA VAL A 156 8.49 -1.72 -3.39
C VAL A 156 9.53 -1.50 -4.49
N SER A 157 9.72 -0.25 -4.92
CA SER A 157 10.66 0.12 -5.99
C SER A 157 12.14 -0.10 -5.64
N HIS A 158 12.45 -0.28 -4.37
CA HIS A 158 13.79 -0.67 -3.93
C HIS A 158 14.15 -2.09 -4.37
N TYR A 159 13.18 -3.00 -4.33
CA TYR A 159 13.33 -4.41 -4.66
C TYR A 159 12.97 -4.71 -6.12
N VAL A 160 11.85 -4.17 -6.60
CA VAL A 160 11.38 -4.34 -7.98
C VAL A 160 12.03 -3.26 -8.85
N ARG A 161 13.18 -3.60 -9.44
CA ARG A 161 13.98 -2.65 -10.21
C ARG A 161 13.62 -2.71 -11.69
N LYS A 162 13.50 -1.53 -12.30
CA LYS A 162 13.13 -1.41 -13.72
C LYS A 162 14.03 -2.24 -14.63
N GLY A 163 13.43 -3.07 -15.48
CA GLY A 163 14.09 -3.88 -16.49
C GLY A 163 14.60 -5.22 -15.98
N THR A 164 14.28 -5.62 -14.75
CA THR A 164 14.54 -6.96 -14.23
C THR A 164 13.40 -7.92 -14.59
N ALA A 165 13.61 -9.23 -14.41
CA ALA A 165 12.57 -10.23 -14.64
C ALA A 165 11.36 -10.01 -13.73
N LEU A 166 11.60 -9.57 -12.49
CA LEU A 166 10.58 -9.25 -11.52
C LEU A 166 9.72 -8.03 -11.94
N ASP A 167 10.34 -6.98 -12.47
CA ASP A 167 9.65 -5.79 -13.01
C ASP A 167 8.80 -6.16 -14.25
N ASP A 168 9.37 -6.92 -15.18
CA ASP A 168 8.65 -7.37 -16.38
C ASP A 168 7.44 -8.24 -16.03
N GLU A 169 7.55 -9.12 -15.04
CA GLU A 169 6.44 -9.96 -14.57
C GLU A 169 5.39 -9.13 -13.81
N ALA A 170 5.81 -8.22 -12.93
CA ALA A 170 4.91 -7.32 -12.22
C ALA A 170 4.11 -6.44 -13.21
N LEU A 171 4.77 -5.91 -14.25
CA LEU A 171 4.11 -5.16 -15.32
C LEU A 171 3.11 -6.03 -16.09
N ALA A 172 3.47 -7.29 -16.39
CA ALA A 172 2.59 -8.21 -17.10
C ALA A 172 1.36 -8.63 -16.29
N ARG A 173 1.48 -8.74 -14.95
CA ARG A 173 0.35 -9.02 -14.04
C ARG A 173 -0.50 -7.79 -13.79
N ALA A 174 0.11 -6.61 -13.68
CA ALA A 174 -0.47 -5.30 -13.44
C ALA A 174 -1.18 -5.10 -12.08
N THR A 175 -1.74 -6.16 -11.50
CA THR A 175 -2.46 -6.11 -10.20
C THR A 175 -2.46 -7.50 -9.54
N SER A 176 -2.71 -7.55 -8.25
CA SER A 176 -3.15 -8.77 -7.58
C SER A 176 -4.63 -9.03 -7.88
N VAL A 177 -5.01 -10.31 -8.00
CA VAL A 177 -6.40 -10.73 -8.24
C VAL A 177 -6.88 -11.44 -6.99
N TYR A 178 -7.94 -10.89 -6.38
CA TYR A 178 -8.54 -11.42 -5.17
C TYR A 178 -9.77 -12.24 -5.53
N LEU A 179 -9.74 -13.52 -5.20
CA LEU A 179 -10.86 -14.46 -5.32
C LEU A 179 -11.52 -14.66 -3.95
N ALA A 180 -12.53 -15.52 -3.88
CA ALA A 180 -13.28 -15.72 -2.64
C ALA A 180 -12.43 -16.35 -1.53
N ASP A 181 -11.53 -17.27 -1.87
CA ASP A 181 -10.73 -18.08 -0.95
C ASP A 181 -9.22 -17.97 -1.18
N GLN A 182 -8.78 -17.34 -2.27
CA GLN A 182 -7.37 -17.23 -2.61
C GLN A 182 -7.02 -15.88 -3.27
N VAL A 183 -5.72 -15.57 -3.28
CA VAL A 183 -5.17 -14.40 -3.96
C VAL A 183 -4.14 -14.85 -4.97
N VAL A 184 -4.25 -14.34 -6.20
CA VAL A 184 -3.18 -14.43 -7.20
C VAL A 184 -2.37 -13.13 -7.12
N PRO A 185 -1.22 -13.11 -6.43
CA PRO A 185 -0.52 -11.87 -6.13
C PRO A 185 0.21 -11.32 -7.35
N MET A 186 0.34 -9.98 -7.43
CA MET A 186 1.15 -9.30 -8.45
C MET A 186 2.64 -9.57 -8.27
N LEU A 187 3.10 -9.65 -7.03
CA LEU A 187 4.49 -9.93 -6.65
C LEU A 187 4.58 -11.26 -5.90
N PRO A 188 5.72 -11.98 -5.98
CA PRO A 188 5.93 -13.18 -5.16
C PRO A 188 5.75 -12.89 -3.67
N GLU A 189 5.17 -13.84 -2.93
CA GLU A 189 4.85 -13.68 -1.50
C GLU A 189 6.05 -13.33 -0.61
N GLN A 190 7.25 -13.71 -1.01
CA GLN A 190 8.48 -13.30 -0.33
C GLN A 190 8.65 -11.78 -0.31
N LEU A 191 8.13 -11.08 -1.31
CA LEU A 191 8.07 -9.61 -1.34
C LEU A 191 6.79 -9.11 -0.69
N SER A 192 5.62 -9.49 -1.22
CA SER A 192 4.34 -8.92 -0.81
C SER A 192 4.02 -9.17 0.67
N ASN A 193 4.35 -10.36 1.20
CA ASN A 193 4.03 -10.73 2.59
C ASN A 193 5.21 -10.56 3.56
N ASN A 194 6.40 -10.17 3.08
CA ASN A 194 7.58 -10.00 3.92
C ASN A 194 8.33 -8.68 3.64
N LEU A 195 9.22 -8.64 2.63
CA LEU A 195 10.13 -7.49 2.43
C LEU A 195 9.39 -6.18 2.14
N CYS A 196 8.30 -6.23 1.38
CA CYS A 196 7.42 -5.09 1.09
C CYS A 196 6.25 -4.99 2.08
N SER A 197 6.08 -5.94 3.00
CA SER A 197 5.05 -5.85 4.03
C SER A 197 5.60 -5.15 5.28
N LEU A 198 4.89 -4.14 5.79
CA LEU A 198 5.28 -3.34 6.95
C LEU A 198 4.98 -4.09 8.27
N VAL A 199 5.45 -5.33 8.35
CA VAL A 199 5.22 -6.22 9.50
C VAL A 199 5.77 -5.64 10.80
N GLY A 200 5.07 -5.88 11.89
CA GLY A 200 5.45 -5.38 13.20
C GLY A 200 6.81 -5.87 13.70
N GLY A 201 7.56 -4.99 14.37
CA GLY A 201 8.84 -5.31 15.02
C GLY A 201 10.05 -5.45 14.08
N ARG A 202 9.89 -5.26 12.77
CA ARG A 202 10.97 -5.36 11.78
C ARG A 202 11.26 -4.03 11.12
N ASP A 203 12.53 -3.80 10.77
CA ASP A 203 12.91 -2.66 9.92
C ASP A 203 12.37 -2.88 8.51
N ARG A 204 11.71 -1.86 7.98
CA ARG A 204 11.17 -1.88 6.61
C ARG A 204 11.51 -0.58 5.90
N LEU A 205 11.80 -0.71 4.61
CA LEU A 205 12.03 0.44 3.76
C LEU A 205 10.69 1.01 3.31
N ALA A 206 10.54 2.32 3.43
CA ALA A 206 9.30 3.00 3.08
C ALA A 206 9.55 4.34 2.37
N TYR A 207 8.52 4.82 1.72
CA TYR A 207 8.32 6.23 1.42
C TYR A 207 7.39 6.80 2.47
N SER A 208 7.85 7.81 3.20
CA SER A 208 7.06 8.48 4.23
C SER A 208 6.66 9.86 3.77
N VAL A 209 5.36 10.14 3.89
CA VAL A 209 4.79 11.47 3.73
C VAL A 209 4.43 11.99 5.11
N LEU A 210 5.17 12.98 5.59
CA LEU A 210 4.91 13.66 6.86
C LEU A 210 4.19 14.97 6.58
N MET A 211 2.99 15.13 7.09
CA MET A 211 2.11 16.27 6.84
C MET A 211 1.75 16.96 8.15
N VAL A 212 1.89 18.27 8.19
CA VAL A 212 1.42 19.08 9.34
C VAL A 212 0.08 19.71 9.01
N PHE A 213 -0.86 19.57 9.94
CA PHE A 213 -2.19 20.16 9.87
C PHE A 213 -2.39 21.10 11.06
N ASP A 214 -2.93 22.28 10.83
CA ASP A 214 -3.35 23.19 11.89
C ASP A 214 -4.62 22.69 12.60
N LYS A 215 -5.00 23.35 13.67
CA LYS A 215 -6.23 23.04 14.46
C LYS A 215 -7.53 23.12 13.66
N LYS A 216 -7.52 23.76 12.49
CA LYS A 216 -8.66 23.82 11.56
C LYS A 216 -8.65 22.69 10.55
N GLY A 217 -7.63 21.81 10.59
CA GLY A 217 -7.44 20.71 9.67
C GLY A 217 -6.90 21.13 8.31
N GLN A 218 -6.35 22.34 8.17
CA GLN A 218 -5.70 22.79 6.94
C GLN A 218 -4.25 22.30 6.95
N ARG A 219 -3.82 21.66 5.86
CA ARG A 219 -2.43 21.21 5.71
C ARG A 219 -1.52 22.42 5.51
N THR A 220 -0.57 22.60 6.41
CA THR A 220 0.41 23.71 6.40
C THR A 220 1.73 23.30 5.76
N SER A 221 2.11 22.03 5.87
CA SER A 221 3.31 21.51 5.22
C SER A 221 3.14 20.02 4.84
N ALA A 222 3.98 19.56 3.91
CA ALA A 222 4.15 18.16 3.59
C ALA A 222 5.58 17.90 3.14
N THR A 223 6.18 16.82 3.62
CA THR A 223 7.51 16.36 3.23
C THR A 223 7.42 14.90 2.80
N VAL A 224 8.04 14.56 1.68
CA VAL A 224 8.14 13.18 1.18
C VAL A 224 9.60 12.76 1.23
N SER A 225 9.85 11.62 1.85
CA SER A 225 11.22 11.09 2.00
C SER A 225 11.24 9.57 1.90
N LYS A 226 12.31 9.02 1.34
CA LYS A 226 12.68 7.63 1.59
C LYS A 226 13.00 7.48 3.06
N SER A 227 12.48 6.45 3.71
CA SER A 227 12.62 6.26 5.15
C SER A 227 12.91 4.80 5.50
N VAL A 228 13.32 4.61 6.74
CA VAL A 228 13.32 3.32 7.42
C VAL A 228 12.35 3.44 8.57
N ILE A 229 11.39 2.54 8.62
CA ILE A 229 10.39 2.48 9.69
C ILE A 229 10.48 1.14 10.43
N ARG A 230 9.91 1.11 11.63
CA ARG A 230 9.62 -0.14 12.36
C ARG A 230 8.21 -0.02 12.92
N SER A 231 7.26 -0.70 12.28
CA SER A 231 5.90 -0.76 12.81
C SER A 231 5.92 -1.41 14.20
N VAL A 232 5.31 -0.77 15.18
CA VAL A 232 5.27 -1.30 16.56
C VAL A 232 4.29 -2.46 16.68
N ARG A 233 3.23 -2.45 15.90
CA ARG A 233 2.18 -3.48 15.93
C ARG A 233 1.36 -3.46 14.64
N ARG A 234 0.91 -4.65 14.22
CA ARG A 234 -0.22 -4.81 13.33
C ARG A 234 -1.52 -4.77 14.14
N ASN A 235 -2.51 -4.00 13.70
CA ASN A 235 -3.82 -3.95 14.32
C ASN A 235 -4.88 -4.34 13.29
N THR A 236 -6.02 -4.87 13.76
CA THR A 236 -7.19 -5.06 12.89
C THR A 236 -8.17 -3.89 13.06
N TYR A 237 -8.98 -3.63 12.03
CA TYR A 237 -10.05 -2.62 12.12
C TYR A 237 -10.95 -2.88 13.32
N LYS A 238 -11.25 -4.17 13.60
CA LYS A 238 -12.09 -4.56 14.72
C LYS A 238 -11.44 -4.22 16.06
N ASP A 239 -10.17 -4.58 16.26
CA ASP A 239 -9.48 -4.34 17.54
C ASP A 239 -9.35 -2.84 17.81
N VAL A 240 -9.06 -2.03 16.78
CA VAL A 240 -9.02 -0.57 16.88
C VAL A 240 -10.39 0.00 17.26
N GLN A 241 -11.47 -0.49 16.64
CA GLN A 241 -12.82 -0.05 16.98
C GLN A 241 -13.18 -0.44 18.41
N ASP A 242 -12.92 -1.68 18.82
CA ASP A 242 -13.17 -2.19 20.16
C ASP A 242 -12.41 -1.36 21.22
N LEU A 243 -11.14 -1.04 20.96
CA LEU A 243 -10.34 -0.18 21.85
C LEU A 243 -10.97 1.21 21.99
N LEU A 244 -11.32 1.86 20.88
CA LEU A 244 -11.90 3.20 20.89
C LEU A 244 -13.31 3.25 21.51
N ASP A 245 -14.04 2.14 21.50
CA ASP A 245 -15.35 1.99 22.12
C ASP A 245 -15.26 1.52 23.59
N GLY A 246 -14.05 1.27 24.08
CA GLY A 246 -13.81 0.83 25.48
C GLY A 246 -14.17 -0.63 25.74
N VAL A 247 -14.25 -1.46 24.70
CA VAL A 247 -14.47 -2.91 24.84
C VAL A 247 -13.18 -3.55 25.34
N LEU A 248 -13.27 -4.31 26.44
CA LEU A 248 -12.11 -5.01 27.02
C LEU A 248 -11.98 -6.40 26.42
N THR A 249 -10.91 -6.62 25.70
CA THR A 249 -10.46 -7.91 25.16
C THR A 249 -8.97 -8.05 25.39
N ASP A 250 -8.41 -9.25 25.27
CA ASP A 250 -6.94 -9.42 25.35
C ASP A 250 -6.21 -8.55 24.30
N ALA A 251 -6.74 -8.47 23.09
CA ALA A 251 -6.19 -7.63 22.03
C ALA A 251 -6.20 -6.14 22.40
N THR A 252 -7.30 -5.61 22.97
CA THR A 252 -7.39 -4.19 23.37
C THR A 252 -6.50 -3.86 24.57
N LEU A 253 -6.31 -4.79 25.51
CA LEU A 253 -5.36 -4.64 26.60
C LEU A 253 -3.91 -4.57 26.10
N GLU A 254 -3.53 -5.41 25.15
CA GLU A 254 -2.20 -5.40 24.55
C GLU A 254 -1.91 -4.13 23.73
N MET A 255 -2.92 -3.48 23.16
CA MET A 255 -2.77 -2.28 22.36
C MET A 255 -3.12 -0.98 23.09
N GLU A 256 -3.32 -1.03 24.40
CA GLU A 256 -3.69 0.13 25.22
C GLU A 256 -2.69 1.30 25.08
N PHE A 257 -1.41 1.00 24.87
CA PHE A 257 -0.37 2.01 24.62
C PHE A 257 -0.58 2.82 23.32
N LEU A 258 -1.44 2.36 22.41
CA LEU A 258 -1.83 3.08 21.17
C LEU A 258 -3.07 3.97 21.38
N ARG A 259 -3.79 3.86 22.50
CA ARG A 259 -5.07 4.55 22.72
C ARG A 259 -4.99 6.04 22.41
N GLU A 260 -4.04 6.73 23.00
CA GLU A 260 -3.89 8.17 22.81
C GLU A 260 -3.67 8.54 21.34
N SER A 261 -2.79 7.79 20.66
CA SER A 261 -2.50 7.97 19.22
C SER A 261 -3.77 7.73 18.38
N LEU A 262 -4.50 6.66 18.65
CA LEU A 262 -5.74 6.31 17.93
C LEU A 262 -6.86 7.33 18.18
N GLU A 263 -6.97 7.87 19.39
CA GLU A 263 -7.91 8.95 19.69
C GLU A 263 -7.57 10.25 18.95
N HIS A 264 -6.29 10.61 18.86
CA HIS A 264 -5.83 11.74 18.05
C HIS A 264 -6.15 11.52 16.58
N PHE A 265 -5.89 10.30 16.07
CA PHE A 265 -6.19 9.94 14.70
C PHE A 265 -7.70 10.01 14.42
N ARG A 266 -8.54 9.50 15.34
CA ARG A 266 -10.00 9.60 15.24
C ARG A 266 -10.48 11.07 15.19
N LYS A 267 -9.95 11.93 16.09
CA LYS A 267 -10.29 13.36 16.12
C LYS A 267 -9.91 14.04 14.80
N TRP A 268 -8.70 13.82 14.33
CA TRP A 268 -8.22 14.37 13.06
C TRP A 268 -9.03 13.85 11.87
N THR A 269 -9.33 12.56 11.81
CA THR A 269 -10.15 11.96 10.74
C THR A 269 -11.55 12.57 10.68
N LEU A 270 -12.21 12.72 11.82
CA LEU A 270 -13.54 13.37 11.90
C LEU A 270 -13.48 14.82 11.42
N LEU A 271 -12.44 15.56 11.77
CA LEU A 271 -12.22 16.92 11.30
C LEU A 271 -12.08 16.94 9.77
N GLN A 272 -11.26 16.05 9.21
CA GLN A 272 -11.08 15.94 7.75
C GLN A 272 -12.35 15.52 7.02
N GLN A 273 -13.14 14.61 7.59
CA GLN A 273 -14.45 14.22 7.05
C GLN A 273 -15.41 15.42 6.99
N ASN A 274 -15.52 16.16 8.09
CA ASN A 274 -16.37 17.36 8.14
C ASN A 274 -15.95 18.42 7.12
N LEU A 275 -14.65 18.60 6.89
CA LEU A 275 -14.17 19.53 5.87
C LEU A 275 -14.50 19.06 4.46
N ARG A 276 -14.44 17.76 4.18
CA ARG A 276 -14.82 17.18 2.89
C ARG A 276 -16.33 17.26 2.65
N ASP A 277 -17.14 16.95 3.66
CA ASP A 277 -18.60 17.06 3.57
C ASP A 277 -19.04 18.49 3.22
N LYS A 278 -18.41 19.51 3.85
CA LYS A 278 -18.65 20.93 3.51
C LYS A 278 -18.28 21.28 2.07
N LYS A 279 -17.37 20.51 1.45
CA LYS A 279 -16.99 20.67 0.03
C LYS A 279 -17.85 19.85 -0.93
N GLY A 280 -18.90 19.19 -0.45
CA GLY A 280 -19.82 18.40 -1.26
C GLY A 280 -19.36 16.97 -1.53
N SER A 281 -18.51 16.39 -0.68
CA SER A 281 -18.15 14.97 -0.78
C SER A 281 -19.38 14.10 -0.52
N MET A 282 -19.65 13.16 -1.41
CA MET A 282 -20.66 12.11 -1.19
C MET A 282 -20.08 11.02 -0.28
N ARG A 283 -20.92 10.51 0.62
CA ARG A 283 -20.62 9.37 1.50
C ARG A 283 -21.07 8.06 0.88
#